data_d431d039fdc953d9c8c0e6a7155100f4
#
_entry.id   d431d039fdc953d9c8c0e6a7155100f4
#
_cell.length_a   1.000
_cell.length_b   1.000
_cell.length_c   1.000
_cell.angle_alpha   90.00
_cell.angle_beta   90.00
_cell.angle_gamma   90.00
#
_symmetry.space_group_name_H-M   'P 1'
#
loop_
_entity.id
_entity.type
_entity.pdbx_description
1 polymer ?
#
loop_
_entity_poly.entity_id
_entity_poly.type
_entity_poly.pdbx_seq_one_letter_code
_entity_poly.pdbx_strand_id
1 'polypeptide(L)'
;MAIFQCHIQVISRGEGRSVVSAAAYRSASRIENNYTGLTDDYTQKGWVEYSEIILPPNAPREWNDRAVLWNAVEEAEKSRDCRLAREIEVALPQELSLQENIRLVQEFVQDSFVSDGMIADINLHNP
;
A
#
# COMPACT_ATOMS: atom_id res chain seq x y z
N MET A 1 10.64 -18.39 9.86
CA MET A 1 10.26 -18.01 8.50
C MET A 1 11.22 -16.98 7.97
N ALA A 2 11.79 -17.24 6.81
CA ALA A 2 12.80 -16.37 6.25
C ALA A 2 12.19 -15.42 5.23
N ILE A 3 12.39 -14.12 5.44
CA ILE A 3 12.15 -13.09 4.45
C ILE A 3 13.53 -12.67 3.96
N PHE A 4 13.87 -13.04 2.73
CA PHE A 4 15.23 -12.91 2.23
C PHE A 4 15.57 -11.54 1.69
N GLN A 5 14.57 -10.80 1.21
CA GLN A 5 14.79 -9.46 0.64
C GLN A 5 13.75 -8.51 1.17
N CYS A 6 14.20 -7.34 1.59
CA CYS A 6 13.32 -6.29 2.06
C CYS A 6 13.86 -4.95 1.58
N HIS A 7 13.05 -4.24 0.79
CA HIS A 7 13.36 -2.90 0.32
C HIS A 7 12.38 -1.92 0.95
N ILE A 8 12.92 -0.85 1.54
CA ILE A 8 12.10 0.19 2.14
C ILE A 8 12.42 1.51 1.46
N GLN A 9 11.39 2.21 1.02
CA GLN A 9 11.58 3.55 0.49
C GLN A 9 10.43 4.46 0.96
N VAL A 10 10.73 5.75 1.00
CA VAL A 10 9.77 6.76 1.40
C VAL A 10 9.18 7.39 0.13
N ILE A 11 7.86 7.55 0.12
CA ILE A 11 7.18 8.29 -0.94
C ILE A 11 7.01 9.71 -0.46
N SER A 12 7.67 10.68 -1.10
CA SER A 12 7.54 12.08 -0.75
C SER A 12 7.14 12.89 -1.99
N ARG A 13 6.33 13.92 -1.75
CA ARG A 13 5.80 14.75 -2.83
C ARG A 13 6.89 15.57 -3.51
N GLY A 14 7.91 15.97 -2.76
CA GLY A 14 9.02 16.78 -3.26
C GLY A 14 9.81 16.13 -4.38
N GLU A 15 9.71 14.80 -4.52
CA GLU A 15 10.36 14.04 -5.58
C GLU A 15 9.43 13.81 -6.77
N GLY A 16 8.29 14.48 -6.82
CA GLY A 16 7.30 14.29 -7.87
C GLY A 16 6.52 12.99 -7.74
N ARG A 17 6.57 12.35 -6.58
CA ARG A 17 5.88 11.08 -6.34
C ARG A 17 4.50 11.31 -5.73
N SER A 18 3.59 10.37 -5.97
CA SER A 18 2.22 10.41 -5.46
C SER A 18 1.89 9.07 -4.81
N VAL A 19 1.28 9.13 -3.61
CA VAL A 19 0.80 7.91 -2.97
C VAL A 19 -0.39 7.32 -3.72
N VAL A 20 -1.19 8.17 -4.37
CA VAL A 20 -2.33 7.69 -5.19
C VAL A 20 -1.81 6.88 -6.38
N SER A 21 -0.80 7.40 -7.07
CA SER A 21 -0.20 6.69 -8.21
C SER A 21 0.45 5.38 -7.76
N ALA A 22 1.20 5.42 -6.65
CA ALA A 22 1.85 4.22 -6.11
C ALA A 22 0.81 3.17 -5.70
N ALA A 23 -0.27 3.59 -5.05
CA ALA A 23 -1.33 2.67 -4.63
C ALA A 23 -2.03 2.04 -5.85
N ALA A 24 -2.32 2.83 -6.88
CA ALA A 24 -2.92 2.32 -8.11
C ALA A 24 -2.03 1.29 -8.79
N TYR A 25 -0.73 1.58 -8.87
CA TYR A 25 0.24 0.68 -9.49
C TYR A 25 0.35 -0.63 -8.71
N ARG A 26 0.52 -0.56 -7.38
CA ARG A 26 0.73 -1.74 -6.54
C ARG A 26 -0.51 -2.64 -6.48
N SER A 27 -1.69 -2.05 -6.53
CA SER A 27 -2.95 -2.82 -6.49
C SER A 27 -3.49 -3.16 -7.87
N ALA A 28 -2.84 -2.69 -8.94
CA ALA A 28 -3.28 -2.85 -10.33
C ALA A 28 -4.72 -2.33 -10.51
N SER A 29 -4.97 -1.14 -10.00
CA SER A 29 -6.31 -0.54 -10.02
C SER A 29 -6.31 0.83 -10.70
N ARG A 30 -7.49 1.42 -10.81
CA ARG A 30 -7.69 2.74 -11.39
C ARG A 30 -8.09 3.69 -10.27
N ILE A 31 -7.30 4.73 -10.05
CA ILE A 31 -7.56 5.71 -8.99
C ILE A 31 -7.34 7.11 -9.54
N GLU A 32 -8.31 7.99 -9.29
CA GLU A 32 -8.18 9.41 -9.60
C GLU A 32 -7.51 10.14 -8.44
N ASN A 33 -6.49 10.92 -8.75
CA ASN A 33 -5.82 11.76 -7.76
C ASN A 33 -6.57 13.10 -7.69
N ASN A 34 -7.27 13.33 -6.58
CA ASN A 34 -8.07 14.54 -6.40
C ASN A 34 -7.23 15.81 -6.33
N TYR A 35 -5.95 15.68 -5.98
CA TYR A 35 -5.04 16.83 -5.91
C TYR A 35 -4.60 17.30 -7.29
N THR A 36 -4.29 16.36 -8.19
CA THR A 36 -3.80 16.69 -9.54
C THR A 36 -4.89 16.66 -10.61
N GLY A 37 -6.00 15.97 -10.34
CA GLY A 37 -7.04 15.71 -11.33
C GLY A 37 -6.69 14.61 -12.32
N LEU A 38 -5.53 14.00 -12.19
CA LEU A 38 -5.08 12.94 -13.09
C LEU A 38 -5.56 11.58 -12.58
N THR A 39 -5.83 10.67 -13.52
CA THR A 39 -6.24 9.31 -13.20
C THR A 39 -5.11 8.36 -13.57
N ASP A 40 -4.72 7.52 -12.60
CA ASP A 40 -3.77 6.45 -12.81
C ASP A 40 -4.53 5.14 -12.98
N ASP A 41 -4.34 4.49 -14.12
CA ASP A 41 -5.06 3.26 -14.44
C ASP A 41 -4.06 2.14 -14.77
N TYR A 42 -3.99 1.16 -13.88
CA TYR A 42 -3.12 -0.01 -14.04
C TYR A 42 -3.94 -1.30 -14.06
N THR A 43 -5.24 -1.21 -14.37
CA THR A 43 -6.15 -2.36 -14.35
C THR A 43 -5.77 -3.46 -15.33
N GLN A 44 -4.96 -3.16 -16.35
CA GLN A 44 -4.54 -4.16 -17.32
C GLN A 44 -3.35 -5.00 -16.85
N LYS A 45 -2.75 -4.64 -15.71
CA LYS A 45 -1.65 -5.43 -15.14
C LYS A 45 -2.23 -6.53 -14.27
N GLY A 46 -2.35 -7.72 -14.76
CA GLY A 46 -2.98 -8.83 -14.04
C GLY A 46 -2.08 -9.53 -13.02
N TRP A 47 -1.20 -8.82 -12.32
CA TRP A 47 -0.17 -9.42 -11.46
C TRP A 47 -0.51 -9.49 -9.97
N VAL A 48 -1.62 -8.90 -9.54
CA VAL A 48 -1.99 -8.90 -8.12
C VAL A 48 -2.81 -10.14 -7.80
N GLU A 49 -2.33 -10.98 -6.89
CA GLU A 49 -3.03 -12.17 -6.45
C GLU A 49 -3.91 -11.92 -5.24
N TYR A 50 -3.54 -10.94 -4.41
CA TYR A 50 -4.28 -10.61 -3.20
C TYR A 50 -4.03 -9.16 -2.83
N SER A 51 -5.07 -8.51 -2.34
CA SER A 51 -5.00 -7.09 -1.99
C SER A 51 -5.91 -6.82 -0.81
N GLU A 52 -5.38 -6.12 0.19
CA GLU A 52 -6.13 -5.83 1.41
C GLU A 52 -5.61 -4.56 2.07
N ILE A 53 -6.51 -3.77 2.65
CA ILE A 53 -6.15 -2.66 3.54
C ILE A 53 -6.48 -3.09 4.96
N ILE A 54 -5.51 -2.96 5.88
CA ILE A 54 -5.71 -3.26 7.28
C ILE A 54 -5.68 -1.95 8.05
N LEU A 55 -6.78 -1.68 8.77
CA LEU A 55 -6.95 -0.46 9.54
C LEU A 55 -6.82 -0.74 11.04
N PRO A 56 -6.17 0.16 11.81
CA PRO A 56 -6.25 0.08 13.26
C PRO A 56 -7.69 0.41 13.73
N PRO A 57 -8.07 0.02 14.97
CA PRO A 57 -9.46 0.18 15.43
C PRO A 57 -10.01 1.60 15.35
N ASN A 58 -9.16 2.61 15.48
CA ASN A 58 -9.59 4.01 15.52
C ASN A 58 -9.70 4.67 14.15
N ALA A 59 -9.28 3.99 13.09
CA ALA A 59 -9.29 4.58 11.75
C ALA A 59 -10.72 4.59 11.18
N PRO A 60 -11.08 5.61 10.38
CA PRO A 60 -12.37 5.62 9.68
C PRO A 60 -12.53 4.39 8.79
N ARG A 61 -13.69 3.75 8.90
CA ARG A 61 -13.94 2.52 8.12
C ARG A 61 -13.95 2.75 6.61
N GLU A 62 -14.28 3.96 6.16
CA GLU A 62 -14.26 4.33 4.75
C GLU A 62 -12.87 4.23 4.12
N TRP A 63 -11.81 4.23 4.94
CA TRP A 63 -10.44 4.09 4.46
C TRP A 63 -10.10 2.66 4.05
N ASN A 64 -11.05 1.73 4.13
CA ASN A 64 -10.91 0.44 3.47
C ASN A 64 -10.98 0.57 1.94
N ASP A 65 -11.51 1.69 1.45
CA ASP A 65 -11.49 2.01 0.02
C ASP A 65 -10.14 2.67 -0.30
N ARG A 66 -9.37 2.04 -1.17
CA ARG A 66 -8.00 2.48 -1.49
C ARG A 66 -7.97 3.89 -2.05
N ALA A 67 -8.92 4.23 -2.90
CA ALA A 67 -8.99 5.58 -3.46
C ALA A 67 -9.27 6.62 -2.38
N VAL A 68 -10.18 6.32 -1.46
CA VAL A 68 -10.52 7.22 -0.35
C VAL A 68 -9.34 7.40 0.57
N LEU A 69 -8.68 6.30 0.94
CA LEU A 69 -7.52 6.35 1.84
C LEU A 69 -6.39 7.21 1.29
N TRP A 70 -5.93 6.87 0.09
CA TRP A 70 -4.73 7.53 -0.43
C TRP A 70 -4.97 8.96 -0.88
N ASN A 71 -6.19 9.30 -1.32
CA ASN A 71 -6.54 10.69 -1.55
C ASN A 71 -6.61 11.48 -0.24
N ALA A 72 -7.05 10.86 0.86
CA ALA A 72 -7.03 11.51 2.18
C ALA A 72 -5.60 11.81 2.63
N VAL A 73 -4.66 10.90 2.38
CA VAL A 73 -3.24 11.12 2.70
C VAL A 73 -2.69 12.29 1.87
N GLU A 74 -2.97 12.32 0.57
CA GLU A 74 -2.53 13.41 -0.30
C GLU A 74 -3.05 14.76 0.19
N GLU A 75 -4.32 14.82 0.62
CA GLU A 75 -4.92 16.05 1.10
C GLU A 75 -4.39 16.50 2.46
N ALA A 76 -4.14 15.55 3.35
CA ALA A 76 -3.69 15.87 4.71
C ALA A 76 -2.28 16.46 4.71
N GLU A 77 -1.44 16.01 3.78
CA GLU A 77 -0.04 16.40 3.73
C GLU A 77 0.16 17.43 2.61
N LYS A 78 0.18 18.72 2.97
CA LYS A 78 0.21 19.80 1.99
C LYS A 78 1.58 20.39 1.72
N SER A 79 2.56 20.09 2.54
CA SER A 79 3.92 20.59 2.34
C SER A 79 4.59 19.86 1.17
N ARG A 80 5.40 20.59 0.43
CA ARG A 80 6.16 20.04 -0.69
C ARG A 80 7.10 18.91 -0.27
N ASP A 81 7.63 18.99 0.94
CA ASP A 81 8.61 18.01 1.43
C ASP A 81 8.00 16.94 2.31
N CYS A 82 6.66 16.81 2.32
CA CYS A 82 5.99 15.81 3.13
C CYS A 82 6.35 14.40 2.71
N ARG A 83 6.54 13.55 3.71
CA ARG A 83 6.66 12.11 3.54
C ARG A 83 5.26 11.54 3.60
N LEU A 84 4.75 11.10 2.45
CA LEU A 84 3.37 10.67 2.31
C LEU A 84 3.15 9.25 2.81
N ALA A 85 4.12 8.37 2.57
CA ALA A 85 4.03 6.97 2.97
C ALA A 85 5.39 6.30 2.94
N ARG A 86 5.48 5.13 3.57
CA ARG A 86 6.61 4.22 3.37
C ARG A 86 6.13 3.03 2.55
N GLU A 87 6.91 2.65 1.58
CA GLU A 87 6.66 1.49 0.75
C GLU A 87 7.67 0.41 1.13
N ILE A 88 7.15 -0.77 1.49
CA ILE A 88 7.99 -1.88 1.91
C ILE A 88 7.73 -3.03 0.96
N GLU A 89 8.79 -3.52 0.33
CA GLU A 89 8.73 -4.62 -0.61
C GLU A 89 9.51 -5.79 -0.06
N VAL A 90 8.85 -6.93 0.11
CA VAL A 90 9.48 -8.13 0.66
C VAL A 90 9.26 -9.31 -0.27
N ALA A 91 10.27 -10.17 -0.37
CA ALA A 91 10.16 -11.43 -1.10
C ALA A 91 9.59 -12.48 -0.16
N LEU A 92 8.55 -13.19 -0.62
CA LEU A 92 7.91 -14.24 0.17
C LEU A 92 8.43 -15.61 -0.22
N PRO A 93 8.42 -16.58 0.72
CA PRO A 93 8.86 -17.94 0.42
C PRO A 93 8.01 -18.59 -0.67
N GLN A 94 8.68 -19.16 -1.68
CA GLN A 94 7.98 -19.84 -2.78
C GLN A 94 7.40 -21.19 -2.37
N GLU A 95 7.95 -21.81 -1.34
CA GLU A 95 7.49 -23.11 -0.84
C GLU A 95 6.17 -23.03 -0.09
N LEU A 96 5.72 -21.84 0.29
CA LEU A 96 4.43 -21.66 0.94
C LEU A 96 3.32 -21.46 -0.08
N SER A 97 2.12 -21.90 0.27
CA SER A 97 0.94 -21.63 -0.55
C SER A 97 0.59 -20.14 -0.51
N LEU A 98 -0.26 -19.71 -1.44
CA LEU A 98 -0.77 -18.34 -1.42
C LEU A 98 -1.45 -18.01 -0.08
N GLN A 99 -2.28 -18.92 0.43
CA GLN A 99 -2.97 -18.73 1.71
C GLN A 99 -2.01 -18.59 2.88
N GLU A 100 -0.96 -19.39 2.89
CA GLU A 100 0.07 -19.31 3.92
C GLU A 100 0.84 -17.98 3.84
N ASN A 101 1.16 -17.55 2.63
CA ASN A 101 1.83 -16.26 2.44
C ASN A 101 0.95 -15.08 2.83
N ILE A 102 -0.35 -15.14 2.52
CA ILE A 102 -1.30 -14.11 2.95
C ILE A 102 -1.31 -13.99 4.48
N ARG A 103 -1.41 -15.13 5.17
CA ARG A 103 -1.42 -15.15 6.62
C ARG A 103 -0.13 -14.61 7.21
N LEU A 104 1.00 -15.00 6.62
CA LEU A 104 2.31 -14.54 7.05
C LEU A 104 2.41 -13.01 6.97
N VAL A 105 1.99 -12.43 5.85
CA VAL A 105 2.03 -10.97 5.65
C VAL A 105 1.06 -10.28 6.59
N GLN A 106 -0.15 -10.82 6.76
CA GLN A 106 -1.14 -10.23 7.68
C GLN A 106 -0.60 -10.17 9.11
N GLU A 107 0.00 -11.26 9.59
CA GLU A 107 0.58 -11.30 10.96
C GLU A 107 1.74 -10.33 11.11
N PHE A 108 2.65 -10.32 10.14
CA PHE A 108 3.79 -9.42 10.15
C PHE A 108 3.33 -7.95 10.20
N VAL A 109 2.40 -7.60 9.34
CA VAL A 109 1.90 -6.22 9.23
C VAL A 109 1.12 -5.83 10.48
N GLN A 110 0.29 -6.73 11.00
CA GLN A 110 -0.48 -6.47 12.21
C GLN A 110 0.45 -6.21 13.40
N ASP A 111 1.46 -7.03 13.58
CA ASP A 111 2.36 -6.94 14.73
C ASP A 111 3.35 -5.79 14.61
N SER A 112 3.80 -5.48 13.40
CA SER A 112 4.87 -4.51 13.19
C SER A 112 4.37 -3.09 12.96
N PHE A 113 3.16 -2.92 12.41
CA PHE A 113 2.67 -1.61 11.99
C PHE A 113 1.30 -1.27 12.53
N VAL A 114 0.30 -2.14 12.32
CA VAL A 114 -1.08 -1.82 12.65
C VAL A 114 -1.28 -1.70 14.16
N SER A 115 -0.61 -2.54 14.94
CA SER A 115 -0.65 -2.48 16.40
C SER A 115 -0.12 -1.15 16.94
N ASP A 116 0.75 -0.49 16.16
CA ASP A 116 1.29 0.84 16.51
C ASP A 116 0.43 1.99 15.97
N GLY A 117 -0.74 1.70 15.42
CA GLY A 117 -1.66 2.70 14.91
C GLY A 117 -1.49 3.06 13.44
N MET A 118 -0.66 2.33 12.71
CA MET A 118 -0.44 2.58 11.28
C MET A 118 -1.49 1.88 10.43
N ILE A 119 -1.73 2.44 9.24
CA ILE A 119 -2.59 1.83 8.23
C ILE A 119 -1.68 1.13 7.22
N ALA A 120 -2.05 -0.07 6.82
CA ALA A 120 -1.28 -0.84 5.85
C ALA A 120 -2.13 -1.19 4.63
N ASP A 121 -1.54 -1.01 3.46
CA ASP A 121 -2.10 -1.42 2.17
C ASP A 121 -1.22 -2.55 1.64
N ILE A 122 -1.77 -3.77 1.64
CA ILE A 122 -1.04 -4.98 1.29
C ILE A 122 -1.41 -5.43 -0.11
N ASN A 123 -0.40 -5.72 -0.92
CA ASN A 123 -0.61 -6.25 -2.26
C ASN A 123 0.41 -7.37 -2.52
N LEU A 124 -0.09 -8.57 -2.79
CA LEU A 124 0.74 -9.72 -3.14
C LEU A 124 0.76 -9.88 -4.65
N HIS A 125 1.95 -9.87 -5.20
CA HIS A 125 2.16 -9.95 -6.64
C HIS A 125 2.63 -11.33 -7.06
N ASN A 126 2.15 -11.77 -8.21
CA ASN A 126 2.67 -12.94 -8.89
C ASN A 126 3.74 -12.45 -9.88
N PRO A 127 5.01 -12.78 -9.65
CA PRO A 127 6.09 -12.32 -10.52
C PRO A 127 6.04 -12.92 -11.92
#